data_d25732c656489f1636a168b8aef39b6d
#
_entry.id   d25732c656489f1636a168b8aef39b6d
#
_cell.length_a   1.000
_cell.length_b   1.000
_cell.length_c   1.000
_cell.angle_alpha   90.00
_cell.angle_beta   90.00
_cell.angle_gamma   90.00
#
_symmetry.space_group_name_H-M   'P 1'
#
loop_
_entity.id
_entity.type
_entity.pdbx_description
1 polymer ?
#
loop_
_entity_poly.entity_id
_entity_poly.type
_entity_poly.pdbx_seq_one_letter_code
_entity_poly.pdbx_strand_id
1 'polypeptide(L)'
;MRSATALLALAVAASSVACQADKRLWIESEPSGATVLLDHQVVGTTPLELEFIHYGTRRLGLELEGYQLYERDLELPAPWYGRFPLDIVSEVLLPIGWEDHKVARVALEPVRPTLTDEELARVRARAESFRNATADGPQNLKPLDETEATPLVAQPR
;
A
#
# COMPACT_ATOMS: atom_id res chain seq x y z
N MET A 1 41.72 -30.85 -31.32
CA MET A 1 40.72 -31.07 -30.26
C MET A 1 40.74 -30.00 -29.16
N ARG A 2 41.90 -29.43 -28.79
CA ARG A 2 42.04 -28.39 -27.75
C ARG A 2 41.34 -27.03 -28.13
N SER A 3 41.29 -26.68 -29.41
CA SER A 3 40.70 -25.43 -29.87
C SER A 3 39.18 -25.45 -29.85
N ALA A 4 38.56 -26.59 -30.09
CA ALA A 4 37.09 -26.73 -30.08
C ALA A 4 36.51 -26.65 -28.65
N THR A 5 37.23 -27.20 -27.67
CA THR A 5 36.83 -27.12 -26.26
C THR A 5 36.97 -25.70 -25.71
N ALA A 6 37.98 -24.95 -26.14
CA ALA A 6 38.13 -23.55 -25.76
C ALA A 6 37.04 -22.64 -26.32
N LEU A 7 36.64 -22.87 -27.58
CA LEU A 7 35.53 -22.15 -28.21
C LEU A 7 34.17 -22.46 -27.54
N LEU A 8 33.95 -23.72 -27.18
CA LEU A 8 32.74 -24.10 -26.47
C LEU A 8 32.69 -23.50 -25.07
N ALA A 9 33.79 -23.48 -24.33
CA ALA A 9 33.88 -22.84 -23.02
C ALA A 9 33.65 -21.33 -23.09
N LEU A 10 34.16 -20.67 -24.13
CA LEU A 10 33.97 -19.24 -24.36
C LEU A 10 32.48 -18.92 -24.69
N ALA A 11 31.84 -19.76 -25.50
CA ALA A 11 30.41 -19.62 -25.83
C ALA A 11 29.50 -19.80 -24.59
N VAL A 12 29.82 -20.73 -23.71
CA VAL A 12 29.07 -20.93 -22.45
C VAL A 12 29.30 -19.77 -21.47
N ALA A 13 30.53 -19.21 -21.41
CA ALA A 13 30.78 -18.04 -20.58
C ALA A 13 30.13 -16.76 -21.09
N ALA A 14 29.94 -16.62 -22.40
CA ALA A 14 29.24 -15.47 -22.99
C ALA A 14 27.72 -15.48 -22.77
N SER A 15 27.12 -16.64 -22.52
CA SER A 15 25.69 -16.78 -22.25
C SER A 15 25.26 -16.41 -20.82
N SER A 16 26.21 -16.10 -19.95
CA SER A 16 25.93 -15.74 -18.54
C SER A 16 25.55 -14.27 -18.33
N VAL A 17 25.42 -13.46 -19.38
CA VAL A 17 24.85 -12.12 -19.30
C VAL A 17 23.33 -12.29 -19.25
N ALA A 18 22.84 -12.61 -18.06
CA ALA A 18 21.40 -12.69 -17.80
C ALA A 18 20.80 -11.31 -18.05
N CYS A 19 19.95 -11.21 -19.08
CA CYS A 19 19.07 -10.07 -19.25
C CYS A 19 18.11 -10.05 -18.06
N GLN A 20 18.35 -9.14 -17.12
CA GLN A 20 17.36 -8.85 -16.09
C GLN A 20 16.20 -8.13 -16.78
N ALA A 21 14.98 -8.66 -16.61
CA ALA A 21 13.77 -7.99 -17.07
C ALA A 21 13.55 -6.76 -16.18
N ASP A 22 13.61 -5.57 -16.78
CA ASP A 22 13.33 -4.31 -16.08
C ASP A 22 11.82 -4.20 -15.83
N LYS A 23 11.44 -4.34 -14.55
CA LYS A 23 10.05 -4.23 -14.11
C LYS A 23 9.91 -2.95 -13.32
N ARG A 24 9.18 -1.98 -13.89
CA ARG A 24 9.04 -0.65 -13.32
C ARG A 24 7.59 -0.32 -12.99
N LEU A 25 7.37 0.23 -11.81
CA LEU A 25 6.09 0.74 -11.35
C LEU A 25 6.19 2.25 -11.21
N TRP A 26 5.39 2.97 -12.01
CA TRP A 26 5.24 4.41 -11.92
C TRP A 26 4.02 4.74 -11.08
N ILE A 27 4.20 5.50 -10.00
CA ILE A 27 3.13 5.92 -9.09
C ILE A 27 2.97 7.42 -9.18
N GLU A 28 1.76 7.85 -9.50
CA GLU A 28 1.39 9.24 -9.70
C GLU A 28 0.16 9.56 -8.85
N SER A 29 0.15 10.71 -8.18
CA SER A 29 -1.02 11.18 -7.44
C SER A 29 -1.42 12.59 -7.86
N GLU A 30 -2.69 12.91 -7.71
CA GLU A 30 -3.22 14.24 -7.87
C GLU A 30 -3.94 14.65 -6.57
N PRO A 31 -3.39 15.68 -5.86
CA PRO A 31 -2.17 16.43 -6.17
C PRO A 31 -0.90 15.59 -5.95
N SER A 32 0.19 16.04 -6.58
CA SER A 32 1.52 15.42 -6.42
C SER A 32 2.12 15.74 -5.06
N GLY A 33 3.17 14.98 -4.68
CA GLY A 33 3.87 15.18 -3.41
C GLY A 33 3.33 14.31 -2.27
N ALA A 34 2.46 13.35 -2.57
CA ALA A 34 2.00 12.39 -1.57
C ALA A 34 3.11 11.40 -1.20
N THR A 35 3.23 11.12 0.09
CA THR A 35 4.10 10.06 0.60
C THR A 35 3.55 8.71 0.17
N VAL A 36 4.39 7.91 -0.48
CA VAL A 36 4.03 6.58 -0.97
C VAL A 36 4.45 5.53 0.05
N LEU A 37 3.48 4.73 0.47
CA LEU A 37 3.70 3.56 1.30
C LEU A 37 3.42 2.31 0.46
N LEU A 38 4.35 1.38 0.43
CA LEU A 38 4.18 0.07 -0.18
C LEU A 38 4.33 -1.00 0.91
N ASP A 39 3.29 -1.80 1.11
CA ASP A 39 3.21 -2.77 2.21
C ASP A 39 3.54 -2.15 3.59
N HIS A 40 3.01 -0.94 3.86
CA HIS A 40 3.23 -0.15 5.07
C HIS A 40 4.65 0.41 5.25
N GLN A 41 5.50 0.32 4.25
CA GLN A 41 6.83 0.92 4.27
C GLN A 41 6.88 2.15 3.36
N VAL A 42 7.40 3.25 3.86
CA VAL A 42 7.61 4.46 3.08
C VAL A 42 8.69 4.22 2.05
N VAL A 43 8.35 4.39 0.77
CA VAL A 43 9.25 4.17 -0.36
C VAL A 43 9.64 5.44 -1.09
N GLY A 44 8.89 6.54 -0.90
CA GLY A 44 9.20 7.84 -1.49
C GLY A 44 7.99 8.77 -1.55
N THR A 45 8.01 9.72 -2.49
CA THR A 45 6.95 10.69 -2.73
C THR A 45 6.56 10.72 -4.21
N THR A 46 5.28 10.96 -4.50
CA THR A 46 4.79 11.04 -5.89
C THR A 46 5.23 12.32 -6.61
N PRO A 47 5.55 12.26 -7.93
CA PRO A 47 5.62 11.07 -8.75
C PRO A 47 6.86 10.22 -8.44
N LEU A 48 6.70 8.89 -8.40
CA LEU A 48 7.75 7.96 -8.01
C LEU A 48 7.84 6.80 -9.00
N GLU A 49 9.06 6.45 -9.40
CA GLU A 49 9.36 5.26 -10.16
C GLU A 49 10.07 4.24 -9.25
N LEU A 50 9.53 3.03 -9.19
CA LEU A 50 10.05 1.93 -8.39
C LEU A 50 10.33 0.73 -9.27
N GLU A 51 11.45 0.07 -9.02
CA GLU A 51 11.71 -1.25 -9.56
C GLU A 51 11.05 -2.31 -8.67
N PHE A 52 10.34 -3.27 -9.26
CA PHE A 52 9.74 -4.37 -8.53
C PHE A 52 10.21 -5.72 -9.02
N ILE A 53 10.42 -6.65 -8.10
CA ILE A 53 10.98 -7.97 -8.40
C ILE A 53 9.86 -8.99 -8.59
N HIS A 54 8.83 -8.92 -7.75
CA HIS A 54 7.79 -9.93 -7.69
C HIS A 54 6.44 -9.39 -8.14
N TYR A 55 5.74 -10.17 -8.97
CA TYR A 55 4.33 -9.97 -9.27
C TYR A 55 3.46 -10.40 -8.08
N GLY A 56 2.25 -9.89 -8.03
CA GLY A 56 1.28 -10.20 -7.00
C GLY A 56 0.51 -8.98 -6.54
N THR A 57 -0.20 -9.11 -5.44
CA THR A 57 -0.95 -8.03 -4.83
C THR A 57 -0.08 -7.34 -3.78
N ARG A 58 0.03 -6.03 -3.87
CA ARG A 58 0.76 -5.18 -2.92
C ARG A 58 -0.18 -4.13 -2.37
N ARG A 59 -0.03 -3.78 -1.11
CA ARG A 59 -0.81 -2.71 -0.51
C ARG A 59 -0.17 -1.37 -0.77
N LEU A 60 -0.86 -0.53 -1.55
CA LEU A 60 -0.45 0.84 -1.86
C LEU A 60 -1.17 1.79 -0.92
N GLY A 61 -0.41 2.58 -0.16
CA GLY A 61 -0.89 3.71 0.62
C GLY A 61 -0.34 5.02 0.06
N LEU A 62 -1.17 6.06 0.06
CA LEU A 62 -0.75 7.43 -0.28
C LEU A 62 -1.22 8.37 0.82
N GLU A 63 -0.29 9.10 1.41
CA GLU A 63 -0.54 10.05 2.48
C GLU A 63 -0.10 11.45 2.06
N LEU A 64 -1.02 12.41 2.15
CA LEU A 64 -0.76 13.82 1.88
C LEU A 64 -1.51 14.68 2.90
N GLU A 65 -0.83 15.69 3.44
CA GLU A 65 -1.44 16.60 4.41
C GLU A 65 -2.66 17.32 3.82
N GLY A 66 -3.78 17.30 4.54
CA GLY A 66 -5.05 17.85 4.08
C GLY A 66 -5.88 16.95 3.17
N TYR A 67 -5.40 15.75 2.87
CA TYR A 67 -6.09 14.74 2.07
C TYR A 67 -6.39 13.48 2.87
N GLN A 68 -7.40 12.72 2.44
CA GLN A 68 -7.72 11.44 3.06
C GLN A 68 -6.63 10.43 2.71
N LEU A 69 -6.28 9.60 3.69
CA LEU A 69 -5.39 8.47 3.45
C LEU A 69 -6.02 7.55 2.39
N TYR A 70 -5.30 7.37 1.29
CA TYR A 70 -5.68 6.41 0.27
C TYR A 70 -4.96 5.09 0.56
N GLU A 71 -5.72 4.01 0.69
CA GLU A 71 -5.15 2.68 0.87
C GLU A 71 -5.93 1.68 0.03
N ARG A 72 -5.25 1.03 -0.90
CA ARG A 72 -5.82 -0.01 -1.76
C ARG A 72 -4.81 -1.07 -2.13
N ASP A 73 -5.33 -2.24 -2.42
CA ASP A 73 -4.54 -3.33 -2.98
C ASP A 73 -4.26 -3.04 -4.46
N LEU A 74 -2.97 -2.96 -4.79
CA LEU A 74 -2.46 -2.81 -6.15
C LEU A 74 -2.13 -4.18 -6.71
N GLU A 75 -2.87 -4.60 -7.71
CA GLU A 75 -2.61 -5.85 -8.40
C GLU A 75 -1.55 -5.64 -9.49
N LEU A 76 -0.46 -6.36 -9.36
CA LEU A 76 0.61 -6.45 -10.36
C LEU A 76 0.53 -7.81 -11.04
N PRO A 77 -0.34 -7.99 -12.05
CA PRO A 77 -0.52 -9.28 -12.69
C PRO A 77 0.74 -9.69 -13.43
N ALA A 78 1.13 -10.96 -13.26
CA ALA A 78 2.19 -11.55 -14.06
C ALA A 78 1.76 -11.64 -15.54
N PRO A 79 2.64 -11.28 -16.47
CA PRO A 79 2.35 -11.41 -17.89
C PRO A 79 2.11 -12.88 -18.26
N TRP A 80 1.38 -13.09 -19.38
CA TRP A 80 0.98 -14.42 -19.81
C TRP A 80 2.17 -15.37 -20.11
N TYR A 81 3.31 -14.79 -20.50
CA TYR A 81 4.54 -15.52 -20.79
C TYR A 81 5.29 -15.98 -19.54
N GLY A 82 5.02 -15.43 -18.37
CA GLY A 82 5.54 -15.87 -17.08
C GLY A 82 4.72 -17.00 -16.44
N ARG A 83 3.84 -17.69 -17.19
CA ARG A 83 3.08 -18.85 -16.70
C ARG A 83 3.69 -20.14 -17.21
N PHE A 84 3.82 -21.11 -16.31
CA PHE A 84 4.26 -22.46 -16.65
C PHE A 84 3.34 -23.07 -17.76
N PRO A 85 3.87 -23.71 -18.83
CA PRO A 85 5.27 -24.06 -19.11
C PRO A 85 6.05 -23.05 -19.95
N LEU A 86 5.45 -21.90 -20.33
CA LEU A 86 6.05 -20.91 -21.24
C LEU A 86 7.24 -20.17 -20.60
N ASP A 87 7.27 -20.09 -19.28
CA ASP A 87 8.35 -19.51 -18.50
C ASP A 87 9.71 -20.09 -18.83
N ILE A 88 9.81 -21.43 -18.89
CA ILE A 88 11.04 -22.16 -19.24
C ILE A 88 11.48 -21.83 -20.68
N VAL A 89 10.51 -21.70 -21.61
CA VAL A 89 10.80 -21.41 -23.01
C VAL A 89 11.28 -19.97 -23.19
N SER A 90 10.69 -19.02 -22.47
CA SER A 90 11.05 -17.61 -22.56
C SER A 90 12.41 -17.29 -21.91
N GLU A 91 12.73 -17.97 -20.81
CA GLU A 91 14.02 -17.75 -20.14
C GLU A 91 15.19 -18.46 -20.81
N VAL A 92 14.97 -19.66 -21.36
CA VAL A 92 16.06 -20.50 -21.90
C VAL A 92 16.26 -20.34 -23.40
N LEU A 93 15.18 -20.23 -24.19
CA LEU A 93 15.27 -20.16 -25.65
C LEU A 93 15.32 -18.73 -26.22
N LEU A 94 14.70 -17.77 -25.53
CA LEU A 94 14.61 -16.40 -26.01
C LEU A 94 15.00 -15.45 -24.88
N PRO A 95 16.31 -15.16 -24.67
CA PRO A 95 16.73 -14.16 -23.71
C PRO A 95 16.39 -12.74 -24.20
N ILE A 96 15.10 -12.45 -24.34
CA ILE A 96 14.59 -11.14 -24.70
C ILE A 96 14.33 -10.41 -23.37
N GLY A 97 15.04 -9.33 -23.11
CA GLY A 97 14.76 -8.45 -21.99
C GLY A 97 13.37 -7.82 -22.16
N TRP A 98 12.38 -8.35 -21.47
CA TRP A 98 11.03 -7.78 -21.47
C TRP A 98 10.97 -6.63 -20.49
N GLU A 99 10.61 -5.44 -20.97
CA GLU A 99 10.30 -4.29 -20.13
C GLU A 99 8.83 -4.34 -19.75
N ASP A 100 8.53 -4.38 -18.45
CA ASP A 100 7.16 -4.32 -17.94
C ASP A 100 6.95 -3.03 -17.13
N HIS A 101 6.26 -2.08 -17.73
CA HIS A 101 5.92 -0.81 -17.11
C HIS A 101 4.48 -0.82 -16.62
N LYS A 102 4.29 -0.70 -15.32
CA LYS A 102 2.99 -0.53 -14.69
C LYS A 102 2.82 0.91 -14.23
N VAL A 103 1.63 1.46 -14.40
CA VAL A 103 1.32 2.84 -13.98
C VAL A 103 0.13 2.81 -13.04
N ALA A 104 0.32 3.38 -11.85
CA ALA A 104 -0.74 3.60 -10.87
C ALA A 104 -1.00 5.10 -10.75
N ARG A 105 -2.19 5.56 -11.17
CA ARG A 105 -2.63 6.95 -11.02
C ARG A 105 -3.76 7.03 -10.02
N VAL A 106 -3.61 7.93 -9.05
CA VAL A 106 -4.55 8.07 -7.94
C VAL A 106 -4.91 9.53 -7.76
N ALA A 107 -6.19 9.85 -7.78
CA ALA A 107 -6.70 11.13 -7.34
C ALA A 107 -7.00 11.06 -5.84
N LEU A 108 -6.38 11.95 -5.05
CA LEU A 108 -6.59 12.02 -3.61
C LEU A 108 -7.80 12.90 -3.31
N GLU A 109 -8.62 12.47 -2.37
CA GLU A 109 -9.77 13.24 -1.91
C GLU A 109 -9.36 14.16 -0.75
N PRO A 110 -9.68 15.46 -0.79
CA PRO A 110 -9.40 16.34 0.32
C PRO A 110 -10.20 15.92 1.56
N VAL A 111 -9.60 16.09 2.73
CA VAL A 111 -10.31 15.89 4.00
C VAL A 111 -11.40 16.94 4.08
N ARG A 112 -12.65 16.52 3.95
CA ARG A 112 -13.78 17.41 4.22
C ARG A 112 -13.94 17.53 5.73
N PRO A 113 -14.07 18.74 6.27
CA PRO A 113 -14.44 18.88 7.65
C PRO A 113 -15.78 18.17 7.86
N THR A 114 -15.73 17.08 8.64
CA THR A 114 -16.90 16.24 8.91
C THR A 114 -17.95 16.97 9.76
N LEU A 115 -17.60 18.11 10.33
CA LEU A 115 -18.45 18.91 11.17
C LEU A 115 -18.71 20.27 10.51
N THR A 116 -19.95 20.62 10.40
CA THR A 116 -20.35 21.99 10.06
C THR A 116 -19.96 22.95 11.17
N ASP A 117 -19.83 24.25 10.86
CA ASP A 117 -19.51 25.27 11.88
C ASP A 117 -20.49 25.26 13.06
N GLU A 118 -21.75 24.95 12.80
CA GLU A 118 -22.77 24.76 13.85
C GLU A 118 -22.50 23.54 14.74
N GLU A 119 -22.08 22.44 14.15
CA GLU A 119 -21.75 21.23 14.90
C GLU A 119 -20.48 21.44 15.72
N LEU A 120 -19.49 22.12 15.15
CA LEU A 120 -18.28 22.53 15.88
C LEU A 120 -18.62 23.46 17.05
N ALA A 121 -19.54 24.42 16.87
CA ALA A 121 -20.00 25.29 17.93
C ALA A 121 -20.72 24.50 19.04
N ARG A 122 -21.55 23.53 18.69
CA ARG A 122 -22.22 22.62 19.65
C ARG A 122 -21.22 21.78 20.44
N VAL A 123 -20.23 21.20 19.75
CA VAL A 123 -19.16 20.41 20.40
C VAL A 123 -18.35 21.28 21.35
N ARG A 124 -17.97 22.49 20.94
CA ARG A 124 -17.26 23.45 21.79
C ARG A 124 -18.07 23.85 23.02
N ALA A 125 -19.33 24.20 22.83
CA ALA A 125 -20.23 24.56 23.94
C ALA A 125 -20.39 23.41 24.93
N ARG A 126 -20.50 22.18 24.41
CA ARG A 126 -20.57 20.97 25.25
C ARG A 126 -19.26 20.71 26.01
N ALA A 127 -18.12 20.89 25.35
CA ALA A 127 -16.80 20.75 25.98
C ALA A 127 -16.60 21.81 27.09
N GLU A 128 -17.06 23.05 26.88
CA GLU A 128 -17.04 24.10 27.87
C GLU A 128 -17.96 23.78 29.06
N SER A 129 -19.15 23.24 28.81
CA SER A 129 -20.06 22.82 29.88
C SER A 129 -19.44 21.72 30.75
N PHE A 130 -18.73 20.76 30.18
CA PHE A 130 -18.01 19.74 30.93
C PHE A 130 -16.83 20.34 31.72
N ARG A 131 -16.09 21.27 31.14
CA ARG A 131 -14.99 21.94 31.83
C ARG A 131 -15.48 22.70 33.05
N ASN A 132 -16.60 23.38 32.91
CA ASN A 132 -17.21 24.16 34.01
C ASN A 132 -17.88 23.25 35.06
N ALA A 133 -18.42 22.10 34.67
CA ALA A 133 -19.02 21.12 35.56
C ALA A 133 -17.96 20.35 36.40
N THR A 134 -16.72 20.27 35.92
CA THR A 134 -15.66 19.54 36.62
C THR A 134 -15.19 20.26 37.92
N ALA A 135 -15.53 21.55 38.11
CA ALA A 135 -15.23 22.28 39.34
C ALA A 135 -16.03 21.73 40.53
N ASP A 136 -17.23 21.17 40.31
CA ASP A 136 -18.09 20.64 41.38
C ASP A 136 -18.22 19.10 41.37
N GLY A 137 -17.59 18.41 40.45
CA GLY A 137 -17.72 16.97 40.24
C GLY A 137 -19.14 16.56 39.81
N PRO A 138 -19.34 15.41 39.15
CA PRO A 138 -20.66 14.94 38.79
C PRO A 138 -21.40 14.47 40.05
N GLN A 139 -22.21 15.36 40.62
CA GLN A 139 -22.99 15.09 41.85
C GLN A 139 -24.13 14.07 41.62
N ASN A 140 -24.27 13.51 40.40
CA ASN A 140 -25.35 12.60 40.04
C ASN A 140 -24.87 11.38 39.20
N LEU A 141 -23.74 10.82 39.52
CA LEU A 141 -23.49 9.44 39.11
C LEU A 141 -24.31 8.55 40.06
N LYS A 142 -25.53 8.19 39.64
CA LYS A 142 -26.24 7.07 40.24
C LYS A 142 -25.26 5.88 40.20
N PRO A 143 -24.97 5.24 41.35
CA PRO A 143 -24.14 4.05 41.37
C PRO A 143 -24.72 3.06 40.35
N LEU A 144 -23.89 2.54 39.46
CA LEU A 144 -24.28 1.44 38.62
C LEU A 144 -24.66 0.30 39.53
N ASP A 145 -25.93 -0.03 39.59
CA ASP A 145 -26.44 -1.15 40.35
C ASP A 145 -25.77 -2.41 39.75
N GLU A 146 -24.90 -3.06 40.55
CA GLU A 146 -24.16 -4.26 40.12
C GLU A 146 -25.10 -5.40 39.67
N THR A 147 -26.40 -5.23 39.86
CA THR A 147 -27.43 -6.19 39.50
C THR A 147 -27.77 -6.18 38.00
N GLU A 148 -27.40 -5.12 37.25
CA GLU A 148 -27.65 -5.02 35.79
C GLU A 148 -26.46 -5.46 34.90
N ALA A 149 -25.37 -5.93 35.48
CA ALA A 149 -24.30 -6.54 34.73
C ALA A 149 -24.75 -7.94 34.23
N THR A 150 -25.54 -7.94 33.17
CA THR A 150 -25.82 -9.17 32.43
C THR A 150 -24.51 -9.74 31.91
N PRO A 151 -24.06 -10.92 32.37
CA PRO A 151 -22.84 -11.52 31.84
C PRO A 151 -23.02 -11.75 30.34
N LEU A 152 -22.10 -11.21 29.54
CA LEU A 152 -21.97 -11.54 28.11
C LEU A 152 -21.71 -13.06 28.01
N VAL A 153 -22.80 -13.81 27.82
CA VAL A 153 -22.71 -15.23 27.50
C VAL A 153 -22.06 -15.34 26.13
N ALA A 154 -20.81 -15.81 26.12
CA ALA A 154 -20.10 -16.20 24.92
C ALA A 154 -20.92 -17.28 24.19
N GLN A 155 -21.41 -16.99 23.00
CA GLN A 155 -22.04 -17.98 22.15
C GLN A 155 -20.96 -18.95 21.64
N PRO A 156 -21.13 -20.25 21.82
CA PRO A 156 -20.22 -21.24 21.26
C PRO A 156 -20.36 -21.28 19.72
N ARG A 157 -19.22 -21.41 19.03
CA ARG A 157 -19.13 -21.64 17.57
C ARG A 157 -19.59 -23.05 17.22
#